data_c4c12d44230b7d2424ccb395db33a91d
#
_entry.id   c4c12d44230b7d2424ccb395db33a91d
#
_cell.length_a   1.000
_cell.length_b   1.000
_cell.length_c   1.000
_cell.angle_alpha   90.00
_cell.angle_beta   90.00
_cell.angle_gamma   90.00
#
_symmetry.space_group_name_H-M   'P 1'
#
loop_
_entity.id
_entity.type
_entity.pdbx_description
1 polymer ?
#
loop_
_entity_poly.entity_id
_entity_poly.type
_entity_poly.pdbx_seq_one_letter_code
_entity_poly.pdbx_strand_id
1 'polypeptide(L)'
;GIVAALELGRRRRGEAALKKSQITSSKSVFEFMQPVIGELPHEEFWIIYLNNSNRILQRNQLSKGGITTTVVDIRLVLKAALEVGATSIILVHNHPSGSLEPSKSDKQLTYKLKTASKSLDIKVLDHLIITEKAYFSFTDENLL
;
A
#
# COMPACT_ATOMS: atom_id res chain seq x y z
N GLY A 1 29.47 17.74 1.13
CA GLY A 1 30.02 17.53 -0.18
C GLY A 1 28.99 17.47 -1.29
N ILE A 2 29.42 17.42 -2.52
CA ILE A 2 28.56 17.40 -3.71
C ILE A 2 27.65 16.16 -3.71
N VAL A 3 28.15 15.00 -3.30
CA VAL A 3 27.40 13.74 -3.28
C VAL A 3 26.23 13.82 -2.29
N ALA A 4 26.46 14.36 -1.09
CA ALA A 4 25.40 14.53 -0.10
C ALA A 4 24.32 15.50 -0.55
N ALA A 5 24.70 16.60 -1.23
CA ALA A 5 23.76 17.58 -1.77
C ALA A 5 22.89 16.98 -2.88
N LEU A 6 23.48 16.16 -3.77
CA LEU A 6 22.74 15.48 -4.83
C LEU A 6 21.74 14.45 -4.26
N GLU A 7 22.14 13.71 -3.25
CA GLU A 7 21.27 12.73 -2.58
C GLU A 7 20.07 13.39 -1.89
N LEU A 8 20.30 14.49 -1.17
CA LEU A 8 19.22 15.27 -0.55
C LEU A 8 18.26 15.83 -1.61
N GLY A 9 18.76 16.31 -2.73
CA GLY A 9 17.94 16.77 -3.83
C GLY A 9 17.06 15.67 -4.44
N ARG A 10 17.57 14.45 -4.56
CA ARG A 10 16.81 13.30 -5.02
C ARG A 10 15.70 12.91 -4.04
N ARG A 11 15.98 12.90 -2.74
CA ARG A 11 14.99 12.61 -1.69
C ARG A 11 13.86 13.64 -1.72
N ARG A 12 14.18 14.92 -1.79
CA ARG A 12 13.18 16.00 -1.85
C ARG A 12 12.30 15.89 -3.08
N ARG A 13 12.88 15.58 -4.25
CA ARG A 13 12.10 15.40 -5.48
C ARG A 13 11.22 14.16 -5.41
N GLY A 14 11.71 13.07 -4.83
CA GLY A 14 10.91 11.86 -4.60
C GLY A 14 9.74 12.10 -3.67
N GLU A 15 9.94 12.79 -2.56
CA GLU A 15 8.88 13.15 -1.62
C GLU A 15 7.86 14.08 -2.26
N ALA A 16 8.31 15.09 -2.99
CA ALA A 16 7.41 16.03 -3.68
C ALA A 16 6.57 15.31 -4.75
N ALA A 17 7.18 14.42 -5.53
CA ALA A 17 6.47 13.63 -6.53
C ALA A 17 5.45 12.70 -5.86
N LEU A 18 5.79 12.07 -4.73
CA LEU A 18 4.91 11.22 -3.96
C LEU A 18 3.68 12.00 -3.47
N LYS A 19 3.89 13.15 -2.86
CA LYS A 19 2.83 14.01 -2.33
C LYS A 19 1.92 14.60 -3.42
N LYS A 20 2.41 14.73 -4.66
CA LYS A 20 1.61 15.21 -5.79
C LYS A 20 0.81 14.10 -6.45
N SER A 21 1.20 12.84 -6.26
CA SER A 21 0.51 11.71 -6.86
C SER A 21 -0.87 11.53 -6.24
N GLN A 22 -1.84 11.32 -7.09
CA GLN A 22 -3.23 11.11 -6.68
C GLN A 22 -3.72 9.75 -7.16
N ILE A 23 -4.40 9.03 -6.27
CA ILE A 23 -5.03 7.77 -6.60
C ILE A 23 -6.45 8.06 -7.06
N THR A 24 -6.77 7.66 -8.29
CA THR A 24 -8.09 7.87 -8.90
C THR A 24 -8.83 6.56 -9.19
N SER A 25 -8.09 5.45 -9.20
CA SER A 25 -8.65 4.12 -9.51
C SER A 25 -7.69 3.02 -9.04
N SER A 26 -8.15 1.78 -9.07
CA SER A 26 -7.29 0.62 -8.82
C SER A 26 -6.11 0.55 -9.78
N LYS A 27 -6.35 0.93 -11.05
CA LYS A 27 -5.28 1.00 -12.06
C LYS A 27 -4.18 1.98 -11.66
N SER A 28 -4.51 3.13 -11.09
CA SER A 28 -3.51 4.11 -10.64
C SER A 28 -2.67 3.57 -9.49
N VAL A 29 -3.24 2.75 -8.62
CA VAL A 29 -2.49 2.05 -7.57
C VAL A 29 -1.52 1.05 -8.18
N PHE A 30 -1.98 0.28 -9.16
CA PHE A 30 -1.14 -0.67 -9.88
C PHE A 30 0.04 0.04 -10.55
N GLU A 31 -0.21 1.10 -11.28
CA GLU A 31 0.83 1.87 -11.95
C GLU A 31 1.86 2.45 -10.98
N PHE A 32 1.41 2.83 -9.78
CA PHE A 32 2.28 3.37 -8.74
C PHE A 32 3.15 2.29 -8.08
N MET A 33 2.63 1.10 -7.87
CA MET A 33 3.30 0.05 -7.10
C MET A 33 3.96 -1.03 -7.93
N GLN A 34 3.52 -1.25 -9.18
CA GLN A 34 4.09 -2.29 -10.03
C GLN A 34 5.61 -2.14 -10.23
N PRO A 35 6.16 -0.93 -10.45
CA PRO A 35 7.62 -0.79 -10.56
C PRO A 35 8.37 -1.15 -9.28
N VAL A 36 7.72 -1.11 -8.13
CA VAL A 36 8.34 -1.40 -6.83
C VAL A 36 8.33 -2.88 -6.52
N ILE A 37 7.20 -3.56 -6.73
CA ILE A 37 7.01 -4.94 -6.25
C ILE A 37 6.56 -5.93 -7.34
N GLY A 38 6.23 -5.47 -8.54
CA GLY A 38 5.62 -6.32 -9.57
C GLY A 38 6.51 -7.46 -10.05
N GLU A 39 7.82 -7.29 -10.05
CA GLU A 39 8.78 -8.27 -10.56
C GLU A 39 9.64 -8.93 -9.49
N LEU A 40 9.31 -8.72 -8.21
CA LEU A 40 10.08 -9.29 -7.11
C LEU A 40 9.89 -10.82 -7.03
N PRO A 41 10.96 -11.58 -6.72
CA PRO A 41 10.85 -13.03 -6.56
C PRO A 41 10.29 -13.47 -5.23
N HIS A 42 10.04 -12.54 -4.31
CA HIS A 42 9.48 -12.78 -2.97
C HIS A 42 8.31 -11.85 -2.72
N GLU A 43 7.43 -12.23 -1.80
CA GLU A 43 6.30 -11.39 -1.42
C GLU A 43 6.74 -10.22 -0.54
N GLU A 44 6.19 -9.05 -0.80
CA GLU A 44 6.27 -7.87 0.07
C GLU A 44 4.87 -7.32 0.28
N PHE A 45 4.63 -6.84 1.48
CA PHE A 45 3.38 -6.21 1.83
C PHE A 45 3.63 -4.72 2.11
N TRP A 46 2.86 -3.88 1.44
CA TRP A 46 2.98 -2.43 1.53
C TRP A 46 1.65 -1.80 1.90
N ILE A 47 1.73 -0.59 2.43
CA ILE A 47 0.56 0.23 2.68
C ILE A 47 0.80 1.63 2.12
N ILE A 48 -0.26 2.21 1.53
CA ILE A 48 -0.27 3.57 1.00
C ILE A 48 -1.19 4.39 1.86
N TYR A 49 -0.71 5.54 2.33
CA TYR A 49 -1.45 6.48 3.16
C TYR A 49 -1.89 7.67 2.32
N LEU A 50 -3.18 8.01 2.39
CA LEU A 50 -3.78 9.04 1.55
C LEU A 50 -4.49 10.10 2.39
N ASN A 51 -4.51 11.34 1.87
CA ASN A 51 -5.31 12.42 2.45
C ASN A 51 -6.74 12.41 1.88
N ASN A 52 -7.56 13.40 2.28
CA ASN A 52 -8.95 13.54 1.83
C ASN A 52 -9.11 13.70 0.32
N SER A 53 -8.09 14.16 -0.37
CA SER A 53 -8.09 14.31 -1.83
C SER A 53 -7.50 13.11 -2.54
N ASN A 54 -7.31 11.99 -1.83
CA ASN A 54 -6.67 10.78 -2.32
C ASN A 54 -5.26 11.00 -2.86
N ARG A 55 -4.56 11.98 -2.32
CA ARG A 55 -3.15 12.20 -2.61
C ARG A 55 -2.29 11.36 -1.68
N ILE A 56 -1.21 10.82 -2.22
CA ILE A 56 -0.29 9.95 -1.47
C ILE A 56 0.53 10.79 -0.51
N LEU A 57 0.39 10.50 0.78
CA LEU A 57 1.19 11.12 1.85
C LEU A 57 2.46 10.32 2.11
N GLN A 58 2.36 9.00 2.07
CA GLN A 58 3.44 8.09 2.41
C GLN A 58 3.11 6.68 1.94
N ARG A 59 4.13 5.88 1.67
CA ARG A 59 4.01 4.43 1.52
C ARG A 59 5.04 3.75 2.40
N ASN A 60 4.64 2.65 3.06
CA ASN A 60 5.52 1.90 3.95
C ASN A 60 5.51 0.42 3.59
N GLN A 61 6.68 -0.19 3.61
CA GLN A 61 6.78 -1.64 3.55
C GLN A 61 6.51 -2.20 4.95
N LEU A 62 5.56 -3.13 5.05
CA LEU A 62 5.16 -3.73 6.34
C LEU A 62 5.84 -5.07 6.60
N SER A 63 6.02 -5.88 5.55
CA SER A 63 6.65 -7.19 5.69
C SER A 63 7.29 -7.64 4.38
N LYS A 64 8.21 -8.59 4.49
CA LYS A 64 8.94 -9.22 3.39
C LYS A 64 8.94 -10.73 3.59
N GLY A 65 8.79 -11.49 2.49
CA GLY A 65 8.95 -12.95 2.51
C GLY A 65 7.72 -13.73 2.91
N GLY A 66 6.53 -13.17 2.76
CA GLY A 66 5.27 -13.85 3.01
C GLY A 66 4.38 -13.08 3.96
N ILE A 67 3.08 -13.33 3.86
CA ILE A 67 2.09 -12.62 4.63
C ILE A 67 1.24 -13.58 5.43
N THR A 68 1.21 -13.35 6.75
CA THR A 68 0.20 -13.93 7.63
C THR A 68 -0.38 -12.80 8.49
N THR A 69 -1.56 -13.01 9.04
CA THR A 69 -2.19 -12.02 9.92
C THR A 69 -1.35 -11.72 11.16
N THR A 70 -0.43 -12.62 11.52
CA THR A 70 0.47 -12.47 12.67
C THR A 70 1.70 -11.62 12.36
N VAL A 71 2.05 -11.45 11.09
CA VAL A 71 3.24 -10.70 10.65
C VAL A 71 2.96 -9.20 10.59
N VAL A 72 1.74 -8.81 10.25
CA VAL A 72 1.35 -7.40 10.12
C VAL A 72 0.77 -6.90 11.44
N ASP A 73 1.45 -5.95 12.07
CA ASP A 73 0.95 -5.30 13.28
C ASP A 73 0.04 -4.13 12.89
N ILE A 74 -1.26 -4.33 13.03
CA ILE A 74 -2.28 -3.34 12.69
C ILE A 74 -2.11 -2.06 13.51
N ARG A 75 -1.65 -2.15 14.74
CA ARG A 75 -1.44 -0.97 15.59
C ARG A 75 -0.39 -0.04 15.00
N LEU A 76 0.69 -0.61 14.43
CA LEU A 76 1.73 0.19 13.78
C LEU A 76 1.24 0.82 12.48
N VAL A 77 0.42 0.11 11.73
CA VAL A 77 -0.20 0.64 10.51
C VAL A 77 -1.06 1.86 10.85
N LEU A 78 -1.92 1.75 11.84
CA LEU A 78 -2.82 2.83 12.24
C LEU A 78 -2.10 3.98 12.94
N LYS A 79 -1.06 3.68 13.71
CA LYS A 79 -0.20 4.70 14.31
C LYS A 79 0.43 5.59 13.23
N ALA A 80 0.99 4.98 12.20
CA ALA A 80 1.59 5.71 11.08
C ALA A 80 0.54 6.54 10.34
N ALA A 81 -0.67 6.01 10.15
CA ALA A 81 -1.77 6.75 9.53
C ALA A 81 -2.10 8.02 10.30
N LEU A 82 -2.19 7.93 11.63
CA LEU A 82 -2.48 9.07 12.48
C LEU A 82 -1.33 10.09 12.46
N GLU A 83 -0.08 9.63 12.49
CA GLU A 83 1.10 10.49 12.47
C GLU A 83 1.20 11.33 11.18
N VAL A 84 0.86 10.76 10.04
CA VAL A 84 0.93 11.48 8.76
C VAL A 84 -0.38 12.21 8.41
N GLY A 85 -1.40 12.06 9.23
CA GLY A 85 -2.70 12.69 8.99
C GLY A 85 -3.49 12.04 7.86
N ALA A 86 -3.32 10.74 7.65
CA ALA A 86 -4.04 10.02 6.61
C ALA A 86 -5.51 9.83 7.00
N THR A 87 -6.39 9.94 6.02
CA THR A 87 -7.82 9.65 6.17
C THR A 87 -8.23 8.37 5.43
N SER A 88 -7.35 7.86 4.59
CA SER A 88 -7.58 6.61 3.85
C SER A 88 -6.27 5.84 3.71
N ILE A 89 -6.38 4.54 3.59
CA ILE A 89 -5.25 3.64 3.37
C ILE A 89 -5.59 2.62 2.29
N ILE A 90 -4.55 2.15 1.60
CA ILE A 90 -4.65 1.08 0.61
C ILE A 90 -3.58 0.03 0.94
N LEU A 91 -4.01 -1.22 0.96
CA LEU A 91 -3.11 -2.36 1.12
C LEU A 91 -2.64 -2.83 -0.25
N VAL A 92 -1.37 -3.16 -0.38
CA VAL A 92 -0.80 -3.69 -1.63
C VAL A 92 0.20 -4.78 -1.31
N HIS A 93 0.08 -5.92 -1.98
CA HIS A 93 1.11 -6.94 -1.94
C HIS A 93 1.24 -7.62 -3.29
N ASN A 94 2.38 -8.28 -3.53
CA ASN A 94 2.63 -8.97 -4.77
C ASN A 94 2.52 -10.48 -4.60
N HIS A 95 2.12 -11.16 -5.68
CA HIS A 95 2.17 -12.62 -5.79
C HIS A 95 3.20 -13.00 -6.85
N PRO A 96 4.42 -13.40 -6.46
CA PRO A 96 5.46 -13.79 -7.43
C PRO A 96 5.06 -14.96 -8.33
N SER A 97 4.13 -15.80 -7.87
CA SER A 97 3.60 -16.91 -8.67
C SER A 97 2.77 -16.48 -9.86
N GLY A 98 2.33 -15.22 -9.91
CA GLY A 98 1.40 -14.71 -10.91
C GLY A 98 -0.07 -14.95 -10.60
N SER A 99 -0.39 -15.60 -9.49
CA SER A 99 -1.79 -15.80 -9.08
C SER A 99 -2.44 -14.48 -8.69
N LEU A 100 -3.64 -14.24 -9.19
CA LEU A 100 -4.45 -13.08 -8.85
C LEU A 100 -5.52 -13.41 -7.80
N GLU A 101 -5.52 -14.64 -7.29
CA GLU A 101 -6.51 -15.06 -6.32
C GLU A 101 -6.06 -14.69 -4.90
N PRO A 102 -6.88 -13.95 -4.12
CA PRO A 102 -6.55 -13.65 -2.74
C PRO A 102 -6.60 -14.91 -1.87
N SER A 103 -5.62 -15.04 -0.98
CA SER A 103 -5.61 -16.12 -0.01
C SER A 103 -6.61 -15.87 1.12
N LYS A 104 -6.88 -16.90 1.91
CA LYS A 104 -7.69 -16.76 3.11
C LYS A 104 -7.07 -15.75 4.07
N SER A 105 -5.76 -15.79 4.23
CA SER A 105 -5.01 -14.85 5.08
C SER A 105 -5.14 -13.41 4.56
N ASP A 106 -5.10 -13.20 3.26
CA ASP A 106 -5.29 -11.89 2.65
C ASP A 106 -6.66 -11.31 3.01
N LYS A 107 -7.70 -12.12 2.90
CA LYS A 107 -9.07 -11.72 3.22
C LYS A 107 -9.25 -11.41 4.71
N GLN A 108 -8.66 -12.24 5.59
CA GLN A 108 -8.72 -12.04 7.04
C GLN A 108 -8.02 -10.76 7.46
N LEU A 109 -6.85 -10.49 6.92
CA LEU A 109 -6.09 -9.28 7.22
C LEU A 109 -6.86 -8.03 6.78
N THR A 110 -7.41 -8.06 5.57
CA THR A 110 -8.21 -6.95 5.04
C THR A 110 -9.41 -6.66 5.93
N TYR A 111 -10.14 -7.68 6.33
CA TYR A 111 -11.30 -7.54 7.22
C TYR A 111 -10.91 -6.96 8.58
N LYS A 112 -9.83 -7.49 9.17
CA LYS A 112 -9.34 -7.03 10.47
C LYS A 112 -8.91 -5.56 10.44
N LEU A 113 -8.18 -5.17 9.41
CA LEU A 113 -7.72 -3.79 9.26
C LEU A 113 -8.90 -2.84 8.99
N LYS A 114 -9.83 -3.24 8.12
CA LYS A 114 -11.03 -2.45 7.83
C LYS A 114 -11.85 -2.20 9.09
N THR A 115 -12.03 -3.21 9.90
CA THR A 115 -12.78 -3.11 11.15
C THR A 115 -12.10 -2.17 12.15
N ALA A 116 -10.78 -2.33 12.32
CA ALA A 116 -10.01 -1.52 13.27
C ALA A 116 -9.93 -0.05 12.82
N SER A 117 -9.68 0.20 11.54
CA SER A 117 -9.52 1.57 11.03
C SER A 117 -10.83 2.36 11.02
N LYS A 118 -11.96 1.69 10.88
CA LYS A 118 -13.29 2.34 10.94
C LYS A 118 -13.49 3.12 12.24
N SER A 119 -13.02 2.60 13.35
CA SER A 119 -13.14 3.27 14.67
C SER A 119 -12.34 4.56 14.75
N LEU A 120 -11.35 4.75 13.88
CA LEU A 120 -10.50 5.94 13.83
C LEU A 120 -10.86 6.86 12.67
N ASP A 121 -12.00 6.63 12.02
CA ASP A 121 -12.42 7.36 10.81
C ASP A 121 -11.38 7.30 9.68
N ILE A 122 -10.66 6.19 9.61
CA ILE A 122 -9.74 5.90 8.52
C ILE A 122 -10.37 4.84 7.63
N LYS A 123 -10.47 5.15 6.34
CA LYS A 123 -11.13 4.27 5.37
C LYS A 123 -10.10 3.38 4.67
N VAL A 124 -10.35 2.08 4.64
CA VAL A 124 -9.62 1.17 3.77
C VAL A 124 -10.26 1.23 2.39
N LEU A 125 -9.60 1.87 1.43
CA LEU A 125 -10.16 2.07 0.09
C LEU A 125 -10.03 0.84 -0.79
N ASP A 126 -8.95 0.08 -0.66
CA ASP A 126 -8.71 -1.08 -1.51
C ASP A 126 -7.63 -1.97 -0.91
N HIS A 127 -7.55 -3.18 -1.43
CA HIS A 127 -6.42 -4.09 -1.27
C HIS A 127 -6.10 -4.64 -2.66
N LEU A 128 -4.90 -4.35 -3.16
CA LEU A 128 -4.45 -4.85 -4.45
C LEU A 128 -3.45 -5.98 -4.30
N ILE A 129 -3.65 -7.00 -5.13
CA ILE A 129 -2.65 -8.04 -5.38
C ILE A 129 -2.01 -7.70 -6.73
N ILE A 130 -0.68 -7.57 -6.74
CA ILE A 130 0.06 -7.18 -7.94
C ILE A 130 0.92 -8.33 -8.43
N THR A 131 0.88 -8.57 -9.73
CA THR A 131 1.82 -9.43 -10.43
C THR A 131 2.61 -8.61 -11.44
N GLU A 132 3.52 -9.24 -12.16
CA GLU A 132 4.32 -8.55 -13.18
C GLU A 132 3.43 -7.82 -14.20
N LYS A 133 2.32 -8.44 -14.62
CA LYS A 133 1.51 -7.98 -15.76
C LYS A 133 0.08 -7.57 -15.41
N ALA A 134 -0.39 -7.92 -14.22
CA ALA A 134 -1.80 -7.76 -13.88
C ALA A 134 -2.00 -7.48 -12.40
N TYR A 135 -3.22 -7.14 -12.03
CA TYR A 135 -3.58 -6.92 -10.64
C TYR A 135 -4.99 -7.38 -10.35
N PHE A 136 -5.26 -7.62 -9.08
CA PHE A 136 -6.57 -7.91 -8.53
C PHE A 136 -6.90 -6.84 -7.51
N SER A 137 -8.08 -6.25 -7.59
CA SER A 137 -8.56 -5.24 -6.64
C SER A 137 -9.74 -5.79 -5.86
N PHE A 138 -9.63 -5.77 -4.54
CA PHE A 138 -10.73 -6.19 -3.67
C PHE A 138 -11.97 -5.32 -3.87
N THR A 139 -11.78 -4.02 -4.07
CA THR A 139 -12.90 -3.08 -4.30
C THR A 139 -13.58 -3.36 -5.63
N ASP A 140 -12.82 -3.54 -6.70
CA ASP A 140 -13.38 -3.83 -8.03
C ASP A 140 -14.17 -5.14 -8.04
N GLU A 141 -13.76 -6.11 -7.23
CA GLU A 141 -14.39 -7.43 -7.14
C GLU A 141 -15.42 -7.54 -5.99
N ASN A 142 -15.78 -6.43 -5.37
CA ASN A 142 -16.76 -6.36 -4.27
C ASN A 142 -16.41 -7.24 -3.06
N LEU A 143 -15.12 -7.36 -2.73
CA LEU A 143 -14.63 -8.10 -1.56
C LEU A 143 -14.27 -7.19 -0.38
N LEU A 144 -14.51 -5.92 -0.51
CA LEU A 144 -14.14 -4.96 0.55
C LEU A 144 -15.36 -4.39 1.25
#